data_bf2b121a7fc8d49f69bc34b1386c0ffc
#
_entry.id   bf2b121a7fc8d49f69bc34b1386c0ffc
#
_cell.length_a   1.000
_cell.length_b   1.000
_cell.length_c   1.000
_cell.angle_alpha   90.00
_cell.angle_beta   90.00
_cell.angle_gamma   90.00
#
_symmetry.space_group_name_H-M   'P 1'
#
loop_
_entity.id
_entity.type
_entity.pdbx_description
1 polymer ?
#
loop_
_entity_poly.entity_id
_entity_poly.type
_entity_poly.pdbx_seq_one_letter_code
_entity_poly.pdbx_strand_id
1 'polypeptide(L)'
;MNFDSKTTSEPESISTHYLRGTVLAVQANFYQVRLDAEQPSAQCDMLLCTRRSRLKKLGQRVMVGDQVEIEEPDWQGGRGAIAGILPRQSELDRPPIANANQILLVFALEDPTLDPHQLSRFLVKAESTKLQVCLCLSKSDLVSPQQQHEWQH
;
A
#
# COMPACT_ATOMS: atom_id res chain seq x y z
N MET A 1 -8.19 -21.52 62.66
CA MET A 1 -8.81 -21.69 61.31
C MET A 1 -8.36 -20.53 60.49
N ASN A 2 -7.27 -20.75 59.71
CA ASN A 2 -6.69 -19.76 58.81
C ASN A 2 -7.25 -20.01 57.42
N PHE A 3 -7.91 -19.01 56.85
CA PHE A 3 -8.30 -19.00 55.44
C PHE A 3 -7.19 -18.31 54.65
N ASP A 4 -6.45 -19.10 53.91
CA ASP A 4 -5.49 -18.61 52.93
C ASP A 4 -6.21 -17.97 51.75
N SER A 5 -6.03 -16.66 51.60
CA SER A 5 -6.48 -15.90 50.45
C SER A 5 -5.53 -16.17 49.28
N LYS A 6 -6.00 -16.99 48.36
CA LYS A 6 -5.30 -17.27 47.09
C LYS A 6 -5.46 -16.07 46.17
N THR A 7 -4.43 -15.25 46.11
CA THR A 7 -4.31 -14.14 45.13
C THR A 7 -4.15 -14.74 43.74
N THR A 8 -5.20 -14.67 42.95
CA THR A 8 -5.18 -15.01 41.55
C THR A 8 -4.51 -13.86 40.82
N SER A 9 -3.25 -14.02 40.44
CA SER A 9 -2.57 -13.10 39.54
C SER A 9 -3.14 -13.31 38.14
N GLU A 10 -3.89 -12.33 37.66
CA GLU A 10 -4.23 -12.23 36.22
C GLU A 10 -2.95 -12.11 35.40
N PRO A 11 -2.83 -12.77 34.24
CA PRO A 11 -1.68 -12.59 33.40
C PRO A 11 -1.71 -11.16 32.84
N GLU A 12 -0.67 -10.38 33.16
CA GLU A 12 -0.41 -9.10 32.54
C GLU A 12 -0.41 -9.30 31.01
N SER A 13 -1.36 -8.70 30.34
CA SER A 13 -1.37 -8.60 28.88
C SER A 13 -0.15 -7.80 28.46
N ILE A 14 0.88 -8.47 27.96
CA ILE A 14 2.04 -7.85 27.33
C ILE A 14 1.50 -7.06 26.13
N SER A 15 1.30 -5.77 26.33
CA SER A 15 0.98 -4.84 25.24
C SER A 15 2.18 -4.80 24.29
N THR A 16 2.19 -5.68 23.31
CA THR A 16 3.18 -5.67 22.26
C THR A 16 2.92 -4.42 21.39
N HIS A 17 3.65 -3.34 21.65
CA HIS A 17 3.57 -2.14 20.85
C HIS A 17 4.14 -2.43 19.45
N TYR A 18 3.27 -2.78 18.51
CA TYR A 18 3.64 -2.87 17.11
C TYR A 18 3.82 -1.48 16.53
N LEU A 19 4.89 -1.30 15.78
CA LEU A 19 5.01 -0.14 14.91
C LEU A 19 4.08 -0.32 13.71
N ARG A 20 3.55 0.79 13.20
CA ARG A 20 2.73 0.79 11.98
C ARG A 20 3.45 1.50 10.85
N GLY A 21 3.16 1.07 9.64
CA GLY A 21 3.71 1.72 8.46
C GLY A 21 3.08 1.21 7.18
N THR A 22 3.40 1.89 6.09
CA THR A 22 2.90 1.62 4.75
C THR A 22 3.99 1.01 3.89
N VAL A 23 3.68 -0.09 3.20
CA VAL A 23 4.59 -0.73 2.24
C VAL A 23 4.70 0.13 0.98
N LEU A 24 5.89 0.65 0.70
CA LEU A 24 6.16 1.46 -0.49
C LEU A 24 6.72 0.66 -1.67
N ALA A 25 7.50 -0.39 -1.38
CA ALA A 25 8.07 -1.23 -2.43
C ALA A 25 8.19 -2.69 -1.96
N VAL A 26 8.08 -3.60 -2.92
CA VAL A 26 8.25 -5.04 -2.72
C VAL A 26 9.37 -5.51 -3.64
N GLN A 27 10.45 -6.07 -3.07
CA GLN A 27 11.60 -6.60 -3.79
C GLN A 27 11.87 -8.02 -3.32
N ALA A 28 11.43 -8.99 -4.08
CA ALA A 28 11.52 -10.42 -3.72
C ALA A 28 10.91 -10.71 -2.33
N ASN A 29 11.75 -10.92 -1.31
CA ASN A 29 11.34 -11.20 0.07
C ASN A 29 11.48 -9.99 1.01
N PHE A 30 11.86 -8.83 0.47
CA PHE A 30 12.06 -7.60 1.23
C PHE A 30 11.00 -6.57 0.90
N TYR A 31 10.61 -5.81 1.90
CA TYR A 31 9.56 -4.81 1.86
C TYR A 31 10.09 -3.49 2.41
N GLN A 32 10.08 -2.44 1.60
CA GLN A 32 10.38 -1.10 2.11
C GLN A 32 9.11 -0.56 2.77
N VAL A 33 9.18 -0.29 4.04
CA VAL A 33 8.05 0.21 4.83
C VAL A 33 8.37 1.60 5.36
N ARG A 34 7.51 2.56 5.05
CA ARG A 34 7.54 3.88 5.65
C ARG A 34 6.71 3.85 6.93
N LEU A 35 7.32 4.23 8.04
CA LEU A 35 6.66 4.31 9.33
C LEU A 35 5.68 5.48 9.39
N ASP A 36 4.61 5.31 10.16
CA ASP A 36 3.65 6.38 10.41
C ASP A 36 4.28 7.45 11.31
N ALA A 37 4.02 8.72 11.03
CA ALA A 37 4.69 9.86 11.66
C ALA A 37 4.44 10.03 13.17
N GLU A 38 3.45 9.36 13.72
CA GLU A 38 3.04 9.50 15.13
C GLU A 38 3.84 8.61 16.11
N GLN A 39 4.91 7.97 15.66
CA GLN A 39 5.64 7.01 16.48
C GLN A 39 6.88 7.64 17.12
N PRO A 40 6.93 7.75 18.46
CA PRO A 40 7.88 8.60 19.20
C PRO A 40 9.34 8.12 19.19
N SER A 41 9.67 6.99 18.57
CA SER A 41 11.02 6.40 18.61
C SER A 41 11.70 6.26 17.24
N ALA A 42 11.10 6.78 16.19
CA ALA A 42 11.64 6.61 14.84
C ALA A 42 12.87 7.51 14.61
N GLN A 43 14.04 6.94 14.76
CA GLN A 43 15.31 7.55 14.30
C GLN A 43 15.42 7.54 12.77
N CYS A 44 14.58 6.75 12.10
CA CYS A 44 14.42 6.73 10.65
C CYS A 44 12.93 6.54 10.31
N ASP A 45 12.51 7.11 9.20
CA ASP A 45 11.15 7.03 8.68
C ASP A 45 10.91 5.77 7.83
N MET A 46 11.97 5.00 7.52
CA MET A 46 11.91 3.83 6.64
C MET A 46 12.65 2.61 7.21
N LEU A 47 12.02 1.45 7.09
CA LEU A 47 12.63 0.16 7.43
C LEU A 47 12.58 -0.79 6.24
N LEU A 48 13.65 -1.59 6.08
CA LEU A 48 13.66 -2.73 5.18
C LEU A 48 13.20 -3.98 5.96
N CYS A 49 11.97 -4.40 5.70
CA CYS A 49 11.31 -5.45 6.46
C CYS A 49 11.34 -6.79 5.72
N THR A 50 11.28 -7.88 6.49
CA THR A 50 10.96 -9.22 5.99
C THR A 50 9.60 -9.65 6.51
N ARG A 51 8.95 -10.58 5.82
CA ARG A 51 7.64 -11.11 6.24
C ARG A 51 7.81 -12.30 7.17
N ARG A 52 7.11 -12.30 8.30
CA ARG A 52 7.09 -13.44 9.23
C ARG A 52 6.51 -14.70 8.59
N SER A 53 7.07 -15.84 8.96
CA SER A 53 6.69 -17.16 8.42
C SER A 53 5.20 -17.48 8.64
N ARG A 54 4.58 -16.96 9.71
CA ARG A 54 3.15 -17.14 9.99
C ARG A 54 2.26 -16.55 8.90
N LEU A 55 2.59 -15.35 8.38
CA LEU A 55 1.84 -14.72 7.28
C LEU A 55 1.99 -15.53 5.99
N LYS A 56 3.18 -16.10 5.75
CA LYS A 56 3.41 -16.97 4.62
C LYS A 56 2.56 -18.25 4.68
N LYS A 57 2.48 -18.88 5.86
CA LYS A 57 1.66 -20.08 6.10
C LYS A 57 0.16 -19.81 5.92
N LEU A 58 -0.31 -18.62 6.25
CA LEU A 58 -1.70 -18.18 6.06
C LEU A 58 -2.00 -17.75 4.62
N GLY A 59 -1.04 -17.85 3.70
CA GLY A 59 -1.21 -17.42 2.31
C GLY A 59 -1.35 -15.90 2.13
N GLN A 60 -1.12 -15.12 3.19
CA GLN A 60 -1.25 -13.67 3.12
C GLN A 60 -0.09 -13.07 2.34
N ARG A 61 -0.39 -12.40 1.24
CA ARG A 61 0.58 -11.72 0.38
C ARG A 61 0.64 -10.24 0.76
N VAL A 62 1.85 -9.77 1.09
CA VAL A 62 2.11 -8.34 1.29
C VAL A 62 2.25 -7.66 -0.07
N MET A 63 1.60 -6.52 -0.25
CA MET A 63 1.59 -5.73 -1.49
C MET A 63 1.96 -4.28 -1.21
N VAL A 64 2.35 -3.55 -2.26
CA VAL A 64 2.52 -2.10 -2.18
C VAL A 64 1.20 -1.45 -1.75
N GLY A 65 1.26 -0.50 -0.83
CA GLY A 65 0.09 0.17 -0.25
C GLY A 65 -0.49 -0.53 0.98
N ASP A 66 -0.04 -1.75 1.33
CA ASP A 66 -0.49 -2.38 2.58
C ASP A 66 -0.07 -1.56 3.80
N GLN A 67 -1.00 -1.43 4.71
CA GLN A 67 -0.70 -1.00 6.07
C GLN A 67 -0.33 -2.22 6.89
N VAL A 68 0.82 -2.17 7.56
CA VAL A 68 1.42 -3.32 8.23
C VAL A 68 1.80 -3.01 9.66
N GLU A 69 1.80 -4.06 10.47
CA GLU A 69 2.35 -4.06 11.82
C GLU A 69 3.75 -4.66 11.78
N ILE A 70 4.69 -3.95 12.42
CA ILE A 70 6.10 -4.30 12.45
C ILE A 70 6.50 -4.62 13.87
N GLU A 71 7.24 -5.70 14.02
CA GLU A 71 7.87 -6.12 15.27
C GLU A 71 9.38 -6.16 15.12
N GLU A 72 10.08 -6.17 16.27
CA GLU A 72 11.55 -6.29 16.35
C GLU A 72 12.29 -5.27 15.46
N PRO A 73 12.07 -3.95 15.60
CA PRO A 73 12.79 -2.97 14.81
C PRO A 73 14.26 -2.93 15.23
N ASP A 74 15.14 -3.11 14.25
CA ASP A 74 16.57 -2.83 14.37
C ASP A 74 16.83 -1.43 13.80
N TRP A 75 16.91 -0.45 14.69
CA TRP A 75 17.09 0.95 14.31
C TRP A 75 18.46 1.23 13.70
N GLN A 76 19.50 0.51 14.13
CA GLN A 76 20.85 0.70 13.60
C GLN A 76 20.98 0.10 12.20
N GLY A 77 20.41 -1.07 11.99
CA GLY A 77 20.39 -1.75 10.68
C GLY A 77 19.27 -1.29 9.75
N GLY A 78 18.34 -0.44 10.21
CA GLY A 78 17.18 -0.02 9.41
C GLY A 78 16.27 -1.18 8.99
N ARG A 79 16.08 -2.17 9.86
CA ARG A 79 15.38 -3.43 9.54
C ARG A 79 14.22 -3.69 10.50
N GLY A 80 13.28 -4.56 10.05
CA GLY A 80 12.15 -4.99 10.86
C GLY A 80 11.50 -6.25 10.32
N ALA A 81 10.48 -6.73 11.02
CA ALA A 81 9.70 -7.89 10.59
C ALA A 81 8.21 -7.54 10.53
N ILE A 82 7.58 -7.74 9.36
CA ILE A 82 6.14 -7.60 9.20
C ILE A 82 5.45 -8.74 9.95
N ALA A 83 4.74 -8.38 11.00
CA ALA A 83 4.01 -9.28 11.89
C ALA A 83 2.54 -9.42 11.49
N GLY A 84 1.92 -8.37 10.94
CA GLY A 84 0.53 -8.35 10.53
C GLY A 84 0.31 -7.45 9.32
N ILE A 85 -0.82 -7.70 8.62
CA ILE A 85 -1.34 -6.83 7.56
C ILE A 85 -2.70 -6.34 8.05
N LEU A 86 -2.90 -5.02 8.06
CA LEU A 86 -4.18 -4.43 8.44
C LEU A 86 -5.22 -4.65 7.33
N PRO A 87 -6.52 -4.61 7.66
CA PRO A 87 -7.58 -4.77 6.68
C PRO A 87 -7.44 -3.77 5.51
N ARG A 88 -7.53 -4.28 4.29
CA ARG A 88 -7.46 -3.48 3.07
C ARG A 88 -8.81 -2.79 2.81
N GLN A 89 -8.75 -1.54 2.36
CA GLN A 89 -9.92 -0.81 1.89
C GLN A 89 -10.18 -1.09 0.40
N SER A 90 -9.12 -1.30 -0.37
CA SER A 90 -9.17 -1.67 -1.78
C SER A 90 -8.00 -2.58 -2.14
N GLU A 91 -8.19 -3.37 -3.20
CA GLU A 91 -7.15 -4.27 -3.71
C GLU A 91 -7.24 -4.34 -5.24
N LEU A 92 -6.12 -4.17 -5.90
CA LEU A 92 -5.95 -4.35 -7.33
C LEU A 92 -5.04 -5.54 -7.59
N ASP A 93 -5.40 -6.39 -8.56
CA ASP A 93 -4.61 -7.57 -8.91
C ASP A 93 -3.44 -7.25 -9.85
N ARG A 94 -3.65 -6.28 -10.74
CA ARG A 94 -2.66 -5.91 -11.77
C ARG A 94 -2.67 -4.42 -12.04
N PRO A 95 -1.66 -3.69 -11.55
CA PRO A 95 -0.58 -4.17 -10.66
C PRO A 95 -1.11 -4.56 -9.27
N PRO A 96 -0.42 -5.45 -8.52
CA PRO A 96 -0.84 -5.83 -7.16
C PRO A 96 -0.59 -4.67 -6.20
N ILE A 97 -1.64 -3.89 -5.93
CA ILE A 97 -1.63 -2.70 -5.08
C ILE A 97 -2.81 -2.78 -4.11
N ALA A 98 -2.56 -2.48 -2.84
CA ALA A 98 -3.56 -2.34 -1.80
C ALA A 98 -3.83 -0.86 -1.49
N ASN A 99 -5.03 -0.57 -0.97
CA ASN A 99 -5.43 0.72 -0.41
C ASN A 99 -5.28 1.91 -1.38
N ALA A 100 -5.37 1.66 -2.70
CA ALA A 100 -5.51 2.74 -3.67
C ALA A 100 -6.89 3.40 -3.51
N ASN A 101 -6.95 4.71 -3.62
CA ASN A 101 -8.19 5.49 -3.60
C ASN A 101 -8.50 6.12 -4.97
N GLN A 102 -7.52 6.15 -5.86
CA GLN A 102 -7.64 6.77 -7.18
C GLN A 102 -6.84 6.02 -8.23
N ILE A 103 -7.35 5.99 -9.46
CA ILE A 103 -6.65 5.54 -10.66
C ILE A 103 -6.40 6.76 -11.54
N LEU A 104 -5.13 7.02 -11.86
CA LEU A 104 -4.75 7.99 -12.86
C LEU A 104 -4.38 7.26 -14.15
N LEU A 105 -5.20 7.42 -15.19
CA LEU A 105 -4.90 6.94 -16.54
C LEU A 105 -4.17 8.04 -17.31
N VAL A 106 -2.97 7.73 -17.78
CA VAL A 106 -2.16 8.69 -18.55
C VAL A 106 -2.00 8.18 -19.98
N PHE A 107 -2.51 8.94 -20.95
CA PHE A 107 -2.40 8.64 -22.36
C PHE A 107 -1.75 9.80 -23.11
N ALA A 108 -0.88 9.49 -24.06
CA ALA A 108 -0.38 10.49 -25.00
C ALA A 108 -1.44 10.77 -26.08
N LEU A 109 -1.62 12.04 -26.45
CA LEU A 109 -2.47 12.42 -27.59
C LEU A 109 -1.80 12.07 -28.93
N GLU A 110 -0.46 12.18 -28.97
CA GLU A 110 0.35 11.90 -30.15
C GLU A 110 1.65 11.20 -29.74
N ASP A 111 2.24 10.44 -30.67
CA ASP A 111 3.50 9.71 -30.52
C ASP A 111 3.55 8.75 -29.29
N PRO A 112 2.79 7.65 -29.36
CA PRO A 112 1.89 7.24 -30.46
C PRO A 112 0.54 7.99 -30.41
N THR A 113 -0.10 8.10 -31.57
CA THR A 113 -1.45 8.69 -31.66
C THR A 113 -2.42 7.92 -30.79
N LEU A 114 -3.25 8.65 -30.03
CA LEU A 114 -4.23 8.07 -29.12
C LEU A 114 -5.25 7.19 -29.87
N ASP A 115 -5.32 5.94 -29.47
CA ASP A 115 -6.35 5.01 -29.94
C ASP A 115 -7.58 5.05 -29.02
N PRO A 116 -8.75 5.55 -29.52
CA PRO A 116 -9.99 5.63 -28.73
C PRO A 116 -10.49 4.27 -28.24
N HIS A 117 -10.26 3.19 -28.99
CA HIS A 117 -10.67 1.86 -28.58
C HIS A 117 -9.84 1.35 -27.40
N GLN A 118 -8.53 1.58 -27.44
CA GLN A 118 -7.64 1.26 -26.35
C GLN A 118 -8.00 2.07 -25.09
N LEU A 119 -8.20 3.38 -25.23
CA LEU A 119 -8.63 4.25 -24.15
C LEU A 119 -9.94 3.75 -23.50
N SER A 120 -10.96 3.46 -24.32
CA SER A 120 -12.26 2.95 -23.84
C SER A 120 -12.11 1.66 -23.03
N ARG A 121 -11.26 0.74 -23.46
CA ARG A 121 -10.99 -0.51 -22.74
C ARG A 121 -10.36 -0.26 -21.35
N PHE A 122 -9.45 0.69 -21.25
CA PHE A 122 -8.84 1.04 -19.97
C PHE A 122 -9.82 1.78 -19.06
N LEU A 123 -10.66 2.67 -19.60
CA LEU A 123 -11.71 3.35 -18.83
C LEU A 123 -12.70 2.35 -18.24
N VAL A 124 -13.23 1.43 -19.04
CA VAL A 124 -14.15 0.39 -18.56
C VAL A 124 -13.51 -0.44 -17.44
N LYS A 125 -12.23 -0.82 -17.62
CA LYS A 125 -11.52 -1.57 -16.59
C LYS A 125 -11.30 -0.75 -15.32
N ALA A 126 -10.97 0.52 -15.45
CA ALA A 126 -10.77 1.41 -14.31
C ALA A 126 -12.09 1.62 -13.55
N GLU A 127 -13.20 1.90 -14.24
CA GLU A 127 -14.54 2.02 -13.67
C GLU A 127 -14.98 0.77 -12.90
N SER A 128 -14.63 -0.42 -13.40
CA SER A 128 -14.97 -1.69 -12.74
C SER A 128 -14.35 -1.86 -11.35
N THR A 129 -13.31 -1.09 -11.02
CA THR A 129 -12.65 -1.12 -9.71
C THR A 129 -13.41 -0.35 -8.64
N LYS A 130 -14.36 0.50 -9.02
CA LYS A 130 -15.10 1.44 -8.15
C LYS A 130 -14.20 2.48 -7.45
N LEU A 131 -12.96 2.65 -7.91
CA LEU A 131 -12.08 3.72 -7.46
C LEU A 131 -12.35 5.00 -8.25
N GLN A 132 -11.95 6.14 -7.69
CA GLN A 132 -12.00 7.39 -8.43
C GLN A 132 -11.07 7.31 -9.65
N VAL A 133 -11.60 7.59 -10.84
CA VAL A 133 -10.83 7.57 -12.09
C VAL A 133 -10.54 8.99 -12.53
N CYS A 134 -9.28 9.27 -12.86
CA CYS A 134 -8.84 10.51 -13.47
C CYS A 134 -8.11 10.19 -14.78
N LEU A 135 -8.49 10.87 -15.86
CA LEU A 135 -7.82 10.77 -17.16
C LEU A 135 -6.91 11.97 -17.35
N CYS A 136 -5.66 11.71 -17.68
CA CYS A 136 -4.67 12.70 -18.06
C CYS A 136 -4.25 12.47 -19.52
N LEU A 137 -4.47 13.47 -20.36
CA LEU A 137 -3.98 13.47 -21.74
C LEU A 137 -2.68 14.28 -21.82
N SER A 138 -1.59 13.56 -22.10
CA SER A 138 -0.24 14.13 -22.17
C SER A 138 0.17 14.47 -23.60
N LYS A 139 1.33 15.13 -23.76
CA LYS A 139 1.87 15.57 -25.06
C LYS A 139 0.91 16.46 -25.87
N SER A 140 0.18 17.29 -25.17
CA SER A 140 -0.74 18.22 -25.82
C SER A 140 -0.04 19.26 -26.71
N ASP A 141 1.26 19.47 -26.51
CA ASP A 141 2.11 20.31 -27.34
C ASP A 141 2.35 19.75 -28.76
N LEU A 142 2.10 18.45 -28.97
CA LEU A 142 2.30 17.80 -30.28
C LEU A 142 1.03 17.85 -31.16
N VAL A 143 -0.09 18.30 -30.65
CA VAL A 143 -1.37 18.37 -31.37
C VAL A 143 -1.85 19.82 -31.53
N SER A 144 -2.69 20.08 -32.57
CA SER A 144 -3.23 21.41 -32.80
C SER A 144 -4.22 21.83 -31.69
N PRO A 145 -4.44 23.14 -31.46
CA PRO A 145 -5.43 23.64 -30.53
C PRO A 145 -6.85 23.12 -30.79
N GLN A 146 -7.19 22.88 -32.05
CA GLN A 146 -8.47 22.31 -32.44
C GLN A 146 -8.62 20.87 -31.95
N GLN A 147 -7.59 20.02 -32.15
CA GLN A 147 -7.56 18.65 -31.64
C GLN A 147 -7.57 18.59 -30.11
N GLN A 148 -6.85 19.51 -29.44
CA GLN A 148 -6.93 19.60 -27.96
C GLN A 148 -8.37 19.86 -27.49
N HIS A 149 -9.08 20.76 -28.18
CA HIS A 149 -10.47 21.12 -27.84
C HIS A 149 -11.44 19.94 -28.05
N GLU A 150 -11.25 19.14 -29.10
CA GLU A 150 -12.08 17.94 -29.36
C GLU A 150 -11.97 16.87 -28.27
N TRP A 151 -10.85 16.79 -27.57
CA TRP A 151 -10.66 15.84 -26.46
C TRP A 151 -11.14 16.38 -25.10
N GLN A 152 -11.55 17.64 -24.98
CA GLN A 152 -12.05 18.24 -23.74
C GLN A 152 -13.56 18.14 -23.60
N HIS A 153 -14.27 17.73 -24.64
CA HIS A 153 -15.72 17.60 -24.71
C HIS A 153 -16.15 16.17 -25.02
#